data_5139b246d28bec4afe1828eee96bc744
#
_entry.id   5139b246d28bec4afe1828eee96bc744
#
_cell.length_a   1.000
_cell.length_b   1.000
_cell.length_c   1.000
_cell.angle_alpha   90.00
_cell.angle_beta   90.00
_cell.angle_gamma   90.00
#
_symmetry.space_group_name_H-M   'P 1'
#
loop_
_entity.id
_entity.type
_entity.pdbx_description
1 polymer ?
#
loop_
_entity_poly.entity_id
_entity_poly.type
_entity_poly.pdbx_seq_one_letter_code
_entity_poly.pdbx_strand_id
1 'polypeptide(L)'
;MTLRFSILALLGAAFALLAGPALARCSQNLVQFGAGVQVASLEGFHFAADLSPNRVIVTFVGHSSFQIDTPQGVRAITDYNGVNGFGRKPDIVTMNNAHSTHFTDDPEEGITYVLNGWPSKPGETEAKHDVTLKDMKVWNVPTNARDWGGNSARINGNSIFIYAIADLCIAHLGHLHHRLTKEHLDELGRIDVLMVPIDGAYTMGMPLMVDVIKQIQPKVVLPMHYWGRGQLDRFEGLMAALDADFIWPDRRSVEIVKEQLPEKLTVIAVGGEGGG
;
A
#
# COMPACT_ATOMS: atom_id res chain seq x y z
N MET A 1 3.70 71.21 -40.58
CA MET A 1 3.50 69.79 -40.91
C MET A 1 4.34 69.00 -39.94
N THR A 2 3.82 68.65 -38.74
CA THR A 2 4.52 68.05 -37.64
C THR A 2 3.93 66.64 -37.38
N LEU A 3 4.71 65.63 -37.65
CA LEU A 3 4.39 64.20 -37.47
C LEU A 3 4.57 63.81 -35.99
N ARG A 4 3.49 63.39 -35.33
CA ARG A 4 3.54 62.85 -33.97
C ARG A 4 3.67 61.28 -34.03
N PHE A 5 4.76 60.72 -33.56
CA PHE A 5 4.90 59.28 -33.35
C PHE A 5 4.36 58.94 -31.97
N SER A 6 3.34 58.07 -31.93
CA SER A 6 2.82 57.46 -30.70
C SER A 6 3.56 56.15 -30.47
N ILE A 7 4.26 56.07 -29.34
CA ILE A 7 4.91 54.82 -28.87
C ILE A 7 3.88 54.04 -28.05
N LEU A 8 3.48 52.88 -28.56
CA LEU A 8 2.66 51.90 -27.82
C LEU A 8 3.59 51.05 -26.96
N ALA A 9 3.51 51.17 -25.63
CA ALA A 9 4.20 50.32 -24.70
C ALA A 9 3.36 49.06 -24.46
N LEU A 10 3.84 47.89 -24.89
CA LEU A 10 3.30 46.58 -24.52
C LEU A 10 3.79 46.20 -23.11
N LEU A 11 2.88 46.20 -22.15
CA LEU A 11 3.10 45.58 -20.84
C LEU A 11 2.87 44.06 -21.00
N GLY A 12 3.94 43.29 -21.04
CA GLY A 12 3.92 41.84 -20.90
C GLY A 12 3.73 41.44 -19.43
N ALA A 13 2.55 40.96 -19.05
CA ALA A 13 2.31 40.37 -17.75
C ALA A 13 2.93 38.95 -17.71
N ALA A 14 4.04 38.79 -16.98
CA ALA A 14 4.61 37.48 -16.68
C ALA A 14 3.73 36.79 -15.63
N PHE A 15 2.94 35.81 -16.05
CA PHE A 15 2.28 34.86 -15.13
C PHE A 15 3.33 33.91 -14.62
N ALA A 16 3.80 34.13 -13.39
CA ALA A 16 4.57 33.15 -12.64
C ALA A 16 3.60 32.04 -12.19
N LEU A 17 3.61 30.88 -12.88
CA LEU A 17 2.99 29.66 -12.44
C LEU A 17 3.71 29.20 -11.16
N LEU A 18 3.12 29.48 -10.02
CA LEU A 18 3.49 28.82 -8.75
C LEU A 18 3.09 27.34 -8.86
N ALA A 19 4.02 26.51 -9.32
CA ALA A 19 3.90 25.07 -9.17
C ALA A 19 4.00 24.77 -7.66
N GLY A 20 2.84 24.62 -7.01
CA GLY A 20 2.77 24.05 -5.66
C GLY A 20 3.32 22.63 -5.71
N PRO A 21 3.80 22.06 -4.58
CA PRO A 21 4.26 20.69 -4.54
C PRO A 21 3.15 19.78 -5.06
N ALA A 22 3.40 19.10 -6.18
CA ALA A 22 2.51 18.08 -6.70
C ALA A 22 2.52 16.94 -5.69
N LEU A 23 1.53 16.90 -4.80
CA LEU A 23 1.27 15.73 -3.98
C LEU A 23 1.06 14.58 -4.93
N ALA A 24 1.92 13.57 -4.83
CA ALA A 24 1.88 12.37 -5.66
C ALA A 24 0.47 11.78 -5.63
N ARG A 25 -0.28 11.96 -6.71
CA ARG A 25 -1.59 11.33 -6.86
C ARG A 25 -1.33 9.93 -7.38
N CYS A 26 -1.78 8.92 -6.64
CA CYS A 26 -1.97 7.57 -7.14
C CYS A 26 -3.12 7.56 -8.17
N SER A 27 -3.06 8.43 -9.18
CA SER A 27 -4.05 8.53 -10.24
C SER A 27 -3.58 7.78 -11.47
N GLN A 28 -4.51 7.15 -12.18
CA GLN A 28 -4.22 6.45 -13.43
C GLN A 28 -3.59 7.41 -14.44
N ASN A 29 -2.53 6.92 -15.11
CA ASN A 29 -1.79 7.50 -16.24
C ASN A 29 -0.57 8.38 -15.88
N LEU A 30 0.58 7.70 -15.89
CA LEU A 30 1.78 8.16 -16.61
C LEU A 30 2.72 6.95 -16.74
N VAL A 31 2.84 6.42 -17.95
CA VAL A 31 3.84 5.41 -18.32
C VAL A 31 5.18 6.13 -18.46
N GLN A 32 6.16 5.81 -17.61
CA GLN A 32 7.57 6.11 -17.87
C GLN A 32 8.42 4.87 -17.50
N PHE A 33 9.26 4.48 -18.44
CA PHE A 33 10.15 3.32 -18.38
C PHE A 33 11.40 3.63 -17.57
N GLY A 34 11.84 2.68 -16.74
CA GLY A 34 13.11 2.76 -16.02
C GLY A 34 13.51 1.41 -15.40
N ALA A 35 14.78 1.10 -15.40
CA ALA A 35 15.38 -0.22 -15.26
C ALA A 35 15.48 -0.76 -13.84
N GLY A 36 15.23 -2.04 -13.70
CA GLY A 36 15.78 -3.07 -12.80
C GLY A 36 15.83 -2.84 -11.28
N VAL A 37 15.14 -3.72 -10.53
CA VAL A 37 15.26 -3.82 -9.06
C VAL A 37 16.62 -4.41 -8.68
N GLN A 38 17.43 -3.67 -7.93
CA GLN A 38 18.53 -4.24 -7.16
C GLN A 38 18.04 -4.51 -5.73
N VAL A 39 18.11 -5.78 -5.32
CA VAL A 39 17.91 -6.16 -3.92
C VAL A 39 19.16 -5.75 -3.14
N ALA A 40 19.14 -4.56 -2.55
CA ALA A 40 20.25 -4.07 -1.75
C ALA A 40 20.42 -4.87 -0.47
N SER A 41 21.67 -5.22 -0.14
CA SER A 41 22.02 -5.88 1.11
C SER A 41 22.05 -4.84 2.23
N LEU A 42 21.09 -4.87 3.15
CA LEU A 42 21.14 -4.08 4.37
C LEU A 42 21.67 -4.93 5.51
N GLU A 43 22.93 -4.74 5.88
CA GLU A 43 23.43 -5.15 7.19
C GLU A 43 23.04 -4.08 8.21
N GLY A 44 22.22 -4.46 9.18
CA GLY A 44 21.84 -3.61 10.31
C GLY A 44 20.47 -2.90 10.18
N PHE A 45 19.84 -2.70 11.32
CA PHE A 45 18.63 -1.88 11.44
C PHE A 45 19.00 -0.40 11.22
N HIS A 46 18.55 0.18 10.11
CA HIS A 46 18.63 1.62 9.92
C HIS A 46 17.40 2.29 10.56
N PHE A 47 17.64 3.32 11.36
CA PHE A 47 16.58 4.20 11.84
C PHE A 47 16.06 5.03 10.66
N ALA A 48 14.77 5.31 10.64
CA ALA A 48 14.10 6.04 9.55
C ALA A 48 14.75 7.39 9.14
N ALA A 49 15.62 7.95 9.98
CA ALA A 49 16.33 9.19 9.71
C ALA A 49 17.41 9.12 8.61
N ASP A 50 17.82 7.91 8.21
CA ASP A 50 18.93 7.69 7.27
C ASP A 50 18.47 7.29 5.86
N LEU A 51 17.16 7.30 5.60
CA LEU A 51 16.63 6.94 4.28
C LEU A 51 16.89 8.06 3.26
N SER A 52 17.33 7.69 2.06
CA SER A 52 17.39 8.65 0.96
C SER A 52 15.99 9.11 0.54
N PRO A 53 15.84 10.31 -0.06
CA PRO A 53 14.54 10.98 -0.27
C PRO A 53 13.45 10.16 -0.98
N ASN A 54 13.83 9.13 -1.74
CA ASN A 54 12.90 8.34 -2.57
C ASN A 54 12.77 6.89 -2.11
N ARG A 55 13.25 6.55 -0.91
CA ARG A 55 13.39 5.17 -0.45
C ARG A 55 12.36 4.84 0.64
N VAL A 56 11.56 3.82 0.41
CA VAL A 56 10.58 3.29 1.37
C VAL A 56 11.03 1.91 1.81
N ILE A 57 11.02 1.63 3.12
CA ILE A 57 11.29 0.29 3.65
C ILE A 57 9.97 -0.35 4.06
N VAL A 58 9.71 -1.54 3.55
CA VAL A 58 8.56 -2.38 3.94
C VAL A 58 9.10 -3.61 4.64
N THR A 59 8.70 -3.79 5.90
CA THR A 59 9.13 -4.92 6.75
C THR A 59 7.93 -5.76 7.12
N PHE A 60 8.02 -7.07 6.90
CA PHE A 60 6.99 -8.02 7.34
C PHE A 60 7.07 -8.19 8.86
N VAL A 61 5.99 -7.84 9.56
CA VAL A 61 5.89 -7.97 11.01
C VAL A 61 5.44 -9.37 11.41
N GLY A 62 4.49 -9.92 10.68
CA GLY A 62 3.93 -11.25 10.89
C GLY A 62 2.49 -11.33 10.42
N HIS A 63 2.00 -12.51 10.12
CA HIS A 63 0.65 -12.82 9.63
C HIS A 63 0.25 -11.95 8.42
N SER A 64 -0.43 -10.84 8.65
CA SER A 64 -0.85 -9.88 7.62
C SER A 64 -0.30 -8.46 7.85
N SER A 65 0.51 -8.27 8.90
CA SER A 65 1.00 -6.95 9.27
C SER A 65 2.33 -6.62 8.62
N PHE A 66 2.44 -5.40 8.10
CA PHE A 66 3.68 -4.81 7.60
C PHE A 66 3.96 -3.49 8.29
N GLN A 67 5.24 -3.23 8.52
CA GLN A 67 5.75 -1.93 8.89
C GLN A 67 6.21 -1.21 7.62
N ILE A 68 5.81 0.05 7.45
CA ILE A 68 6.23 0.92 6.36
C ILE A 68 6.95 2.12 6.96
N ASP A 69 8.23 2.26 6.66
CA ASP A 69 9.06 3.40 7.08
C ASP A 69 9.33 4.31 5.88
N THR A 70 9.09 5.63 6.07
CA THR A 70 9.24 6.63 5.03
C THR A 70 10.54 7.44 5.16
N PRO A 71 10.99 8.09 4.08
CA PRO A 71 12.17 8.98 4.10
C PRO A 71 12.13 10.07 5.19
N GLN A 72 10.94 10.66 5.47
CA GLN A 72 10.82 11.70 6.50
C GLN A 72 10.53 11.14 7.91
N GLY A 73 10.73 9.84 8.09
CA GLY A 73 10.64 9.17 9.38
C GLY A 73 9.21 8.96 9.87
N VAL A 74 8.22 8.85 8.98
CA VAL A 74 6.89 8.36 9.36
C VAL A 74 6.92 6.84 9.38
N ARG A 75 6.32 6.24 10.38
CA ARG A 75 6.13 4.79 10.49
C ARG A 75 4.66 4.45 10.49
N ALA A 76 4.24 3.60 9.57
CA ALA A 76 2.92 3.00 9.60
C ALA A 76 3.01 1.49 9.87
N ILE A 77 2.01 0.94 10.59
CA ILE A 77 1.77 -0.50 10.70
C ILE A 77 0.42 -0.80 10.04
N THR A 78 0.46 -1.72 9.08
CA THR A 78 -0.75 -2.21 8.41
C THR A 78 -1.36 -3.36 9.21
N ASP A 79 -2.68 -3.48 9.17
CA ASP A 79 -3.42 -4.59 9.78
C ASP A 79 -3.01 -4.84 11.25
N TYR A 80 -3.04 -3.74 12.02
CA TYR A 80 -2.49 -3.62 13.36
C TYR A 80 -3.32 -4.38 14.39
N ASN A 81 -2.72 -5.37 15.02
CA ASN A 81 -3.33 -6.21 16.05
C ASN A 81 -2.74 -5.97 17.46
N GLY A 82 -2.12 -4.81 17.68
CA GLY A 82 -1.44 -4.47 18.95
C GLY A 82 0.08 -4.67 18.90
N VAL A 83 0.63 -5.25 17.82
CA VAL A 83 2.08 -5.43 17.66
C VAL A 83 2.68 -4.24 16.92
N ASN A 84 3.59 -3.51 17.57
CA ASN A 84 4.18 -2.26 17.05
C ASN A 84 5.26 -2.46 15.96
N GLY A 85 5.51 -3.69 15.53
CA GLY A 85 6.60 -3.99 14.60
C GLY A 85 7.97 -3.90 15.29
N PHE A 86 8.95 -3.33 14.59
CA PHE A 86 10.34 -3.28 15.04
C PHE A 86 10.79 -1.85 15.34
N GLY A 87 11.41 -1.65 16.50
CA GLY A 87 11.96 -0.37 16.91
C GLY A 87 10.95 0.52 17.63
N ARG A 88 10.76 1.76 17.17
CA ARG A 88 9.88 2.73 17.84
C ARG A 88 8.40 2.45 17.55
N LYS A 89 7.54 3.00 18.38
CA LYS A 89 6.09 3.04 18.18
C LYS A 89 5.72 3.66 16.82
N PRO A 90 4.66 3.13 16.14
CA PRO A 90 4.18 3.69 14.89
C PRO A 90 3.50 5.06 15.08
N ASP A 91 3.49 5.84 14.01
CA ASP A 91 2.75 7.11 13.94
C ASP A 91 1.33 6.89 13.41
N ILE A 92 1.17 5.90 12.51
CA ILE A 92 -0.10 5.56 11.87
C ILE A 92 -0.30 4.05 12.00
N VAL A 93 -1.51 3.64 12.37
CA VAL A 93 -1.91 2.23 12.27
C VAL A 93 -3.21 2.12 11.49
N THR A 94 -3.31 1.09 10.64
CA THR A 94 -4.56 0.73 9.98
C THR A 94 -5.00 -0.64 10.43
N MET A 95 -6.29 -0.83 10.58
CA MET A 95 -6.92 -2.10 10.89
C MET A 95 -7.96 -2.37 9.81
N ASN A 96 -7.68 -3.34 8.92
CA ASN A 96 -8.47 -3.49 7.71
C ASN A 96 -9.84 -4.10 7.97
N ASN A 97 -9.95 -5.01 8.95
CA ASN A 97 -11.16 -5.76 9.26
C ASN A 97 -11.26 -6.02 10.77
N ALA A 98 -12.46 -5.95 11.33
CA ALA A 98 -12.74 -6.28 12.74
C ALA A 98 -12.68 -7.80 12.99
N HIS A 99 -11.53 -8.40 12.80
CA HIS A 99 -11.19 -9.79 13.07
C HIS A 99 -10.01 -9.84 14.03
N SER A 100 -10.00 -10.72 15.00
CA SER A 100 -9.07 -10.72 16.14
C SER A 100 -7.58 -10.72 15.80
N THR A 101 -7.20 -11.19 14.61
CA THR A 101 -5.79 -11.15 14.13
C THR A 101 -5.46 -9.90 13.33
N HIS A 102 -6.44 -9.02 13.05
CA HIS A 102 -6.34 -7.86 12.15
C HIS A 102 -6.63 -6.54 12.84
N PHE A 103 -6.99 -6.55 14.13
CA PHE A 103 -7.27 -5.35 14.89
C PHE A 103 -7.02 -5.53 16.39
N THR A 104 -7.04 -4.42 17.10
CA THR A 104 -7.10 -4.35 18.57
C THR A 104 -8.08 -3.26 18.99
N ASP A 105 -8.82 -3.51 20.08
CA ASP A 105 -9.67 -2.49 20.72
C ASP A 105 -8.86 -1.54 21.61
N ASP A 106 -7.59 -1.90 21.92
CA ASP A 106 -6.70 -1.15 22.81
C ASP A 106 -5.37 -0.83 22.07
N PRO A 107 -5.38 0.09 21.10
CA PRO A 107 -4.17 0.52 20.42
C PRO A 107 -3.27 1.30 21.40
N GLU A 108 -1.94 1.18 21.24
CA GLU A 108 -0.99 1.88 22.10
C GLU A 108 -1.25 3.38 22.13
N GLU A 109 -1.24 3.95 23.36
CA GLU A 109 -1.49 5.38 23.57
C GLU A 109 -0.44 6.24 22.84
N GLY A 110 -0.89 7.36 22.26
CA GLY A 110 -0.05 8.33 21.56
C GLY A 110 0.30 7.95 20.13
N ILE A 111 -0.34 6.94 19.51
CA ILE A 111 -0.35 6.77 18.05
C ILE A 111 -1.15 7.92 17.45
N THR A 112 -0.58 8.62 16.46
CA THR A 112 -1.21 9.83 15.88
C THR A 112 -2.50 9.52 15.13
N TYR A 113 -2.52 8.44 14.34
CA TYR A 113 -3.69 8.02 13.59
C TYR A 113 -3.97 6.53 13.78
N VAL A 114 -5.16 6.21 14.28
CA VAL A 114 -5.71 4.85 14.37
C VAL A 114 -6.90 4.76 13.42
N LEU A 115 -6.75 4.00 12.32
CA LEU A 115 -7.68 4.01 11.19
C LEU A 115 -8.37 2.64 11.06
N ASN A 116 -9.65 2.59 11.44
CA ASN A 116 -10.48 1.39 11.32
C ASN A 116 -11.06 1.26 9.92
N GLY A 117 -10.90 0.12 9.27
CA GLY A 117 -11.36 -0.15 7.91
C GLY A 117 -12.83 -0.58 7.79
N TRP A 118 -13.62 -0.42 8.85
CA TRP A 118 -15.05 -0.75 8.93
C TRP A 118 -15.82 0.38 9.62
N PRO A 119 -17.16 0.47 9.45
CA PRO A 119 -17.98 1.42 10.20
C PRO A 119 -17.82 1.20 11.71
N SER A 120 -17.26 2.16 12.42
CA SER A 120 -16.90 2.05 13.84
C SER A 120 -17.68 3.02 14.74
N LYS A 121 -18.44 3.95 14.15
CA LYS A 121 -19.27 4.92 14.89
C LYS A 121 -20.75 4.76 14.56
N PRO A 122 -21.65 5.13 15.49
CA PRO A 122 -23.08 5.10 15.23
C PRO A 122 -23.46 5.92 13.99
N GLY A 123 -24.21 5.30 13.06
CA GLY A 123 -24.68 5.94 11.83
C GLY A 123 -23.71 5.91 10.65
N GLU A 124 -22.50 5.42 10.83
CA GLU A 124 -21.58 5.18 9.71
C GLU A 124 -22.05 3.98 8.89
N THR A 125 -21.97 4.10 7.56
CA THR A 125 -22.22 3.01 6.61
C THR A 125 -20.94 2.46 6.01
N GLU A 126 -19.84 3.21 6.07
CA GLU A 126 -18.51 2.85 5.59
C GLU A 126 -17.44 3.59 6.39
N ALA A 127 -16.24 3.02 6.46
CA ALA A 127 -15.07 3.75 6.94
C ALA A 127 -14.60 4.73 5.85
N LYS A 128 -14.22 5.95 6.26
CA LYS A 128 -13.76 6.98 5.34
C LYS A 128 -12.57 7.73 5.93
N HIS A 129 -11.41 7.48 5.37
CA HIS A 129 -10.14 8.06 5.81
C HIS A 129 -9.43 8.74 4.64
N ASP A 130 -8.84 9.89 4.90
CA ASP A 130 -7.93 10.62 4.02
C ASP A 130 -7.04 11.47 4.93
N VAL A 131 -5.91 10.91 5.35
CA VAL A 131 -4.99 11.56 6.30
C VAL A 131 -3.62 11.73 5.68
N THR A 132 -2.93 12.79 6.07
CA THR A 132 -1.55 13.06 5.64
C THR A 132 -0.70 13.37 6.86
N LEU A 133 0.44 12.71 6.96
CA LEU A 133 1.46 12.97 7.95
C LEU A 133 2.82 13.06 7.25
N LYS A 134 3.41 14.26 7.22
CA LYS A 134 4.66 14.56 6.50
C LYS A 134 4.60 14.07 5.04
N ASP A 135 5.40 13.05 4.69
CA ASP A 135 5.54 12.46 3.36
C ASP A 135 4.66 11.23 3.10
N MET A 136 3.79 10.86 4.05
CA MET A 136 2.85 9.75 3.89
C MET A 136 1.41 10.27 3.83
N LYS A 137 0.69 9.94 2.77
CA LYS A 137 -0.76 10.07 2.69
C LYS A 137 -1.39 8.69 2.76
N VAL A 138 -2.45 8.54 3.58
CA VAL A 138 -3.19 7.26 3.75
C VAL A 138 -4.67 7.52 3.54
N TRP A 139 -5.31 6.68 2.69
CA TRP A 139 -6.76 6.64 2.54
C TRP A 139 -7.22 5.20 2.39
N ASN A 140 -8.53 4.99 2.36
CA ASN A 140 -9.10 3.65 2.22
C ASN A 140 -10.16 3.57 1.13
N VAL A 141 -10.34 2.37 0.59
CA VAL A 141 -11.45 1.97 -0.27
C VAL A 141 -12.22 0.86 0.45
N PRO A 142 -13.48 1.10 0.88
CA PRO A 142 -14.28 0.10 1.56
C PRO A 142 -14.60 -1.09 0.66
N THR A 143 -14.60 -2.29 1.23
CA THR A 143 -15.00 -3.54 0.56
C THR A 143 -15.81 -4.40 1.50
N ASN A 144 -16.57 -5.35 0.94
CA ASN A 144 -17.35 -6.26 1.75
C ASN A 144 -16.49 -7.37 2.33
N ALA A 145 -16.82 -7.78 3.55
CA ALA A 145 -16.26 -8.99 4.16
C ALA A 145 -17.36 -10.06 4.29
N ARG A 146 -16.97 -11.34 4.38
CA ARG A 146 -17.90 -12.41 4.75
C ARG A 146 -18.18 -12.34 6.25
N ASP A 147 -19.37 -12.77 6.65
CA ASP A 147 -19.62 -13.06 8.06
C ASP A 147 -18.91 -14.37 8.48
N TRP A 148 -18.91 -14.64 9.77
CA TRP A 148 -18.28 -15.83 10.34
C TRP A 148 -18.92 -17.15 9.88
N GLY A 149 -20.21 -17.12 9.49
CA GLY A 149 -20.93 -18.26 8.93
C GLY A 149 -20.71 -18.43 7.44
N GLY A 150 -20.08 -17.46 6.76
CA GLY A 150 -19.81 -17.49 5.32
C GLY A 150 -21.05 -17.33 4.43
N ASN A 151 -22.23 -17.11 5.02
CA ASN A 151 -23.52 -17.10 4.30
C ASN A 151 -24.01 -15.68 4.00
N SER A 152 -23.48 -14.67 4.63
CA SER A 152 -23.84 -13.26 4.41
C SER A 152 -22.59 -12.39 4.26
N ALA A 153 -22.76 -11.22 3.65
CA ALA A 153 -21.74 -10.22 3.55
C ALA A 153 -21.89 -9.19 4.68
N ARG A 154 -20.78 -8.86 5.34
CA ARG A 154 -20.68 -7.63 6.12
C ARG A 154 -20.36 -6.51 5.16
N ILE A 155 -21.35 -5.71 4.82
CA ILE A 155 -21.18 -4.58 3.91
C ILE A 155 -20.15 -3.61 4.49
N ASN A 156 -19.16 -3.24 3.69
CA ASN A 156 -18.06 -2.36 4.09
C ASN A 156 -17.31 -2.83 5.35
N GLY A 157 -17.30 -4.15 5.59
CA GLY A 157 -16.66 -4.75 6.76
C GLY A 157 -15.14 -4.90 6.65
N ASN A 158 -14.56 -4.55 5.53
CA ASN A 158 -13.13 -4.49 5.24
C ASN A 158 -12.80 -3.22 4.47
N SER A 159 -11.58 -2.74 4.55
CA SER A 159 -11.05 -1.69 3.66
C SER A 159 -9.71 -2.11 3.07
N ILE A 160 -9.50 -1.73 1.82
CA ILE A 160 -8.18 -1.66 1.22
C ILE A 160 -7.59 -0.32 1.65
N PHE A 161 -6.45 -0.32 2.34
CA PHE A 161 -5.72 0.91 2.65
C PHE A 161 -4.63 1.17 1.63
N ILE A 162 -4.51 2.43 1.22
CA ILE A 162 -3.52 2.89 0.24
C ILE A 162 -2.60 3.90 0.92
N TYR A 163 -1.30 3.73 0.69
CA TYR A 163 -0.23 4.57 1.22
C TYR A 163 0.52 5.20 0.03
N ALA A 164 0.42 6.52 -0.12
CA ALA A 164 1.20 7.28 -1.10
C ALA A 164 2.42 7.89 -0.42
N ILE A 165 3.62 7.49 -0.88
CA ILE A 165 4.91 7.86 -0.29
C ILE A 165 5.95 7.94 -1.41
N ALA A 166 6.67 9.05 -1.56
CA ALA A 166 7.78 9.17 -2.53
C ALA A 166 7.40 8.68 -3.94
N ASP A 167 6.23 9.11 -4.45
CA ASP A 167 5.62 8.72 -5.73
C ASP A 167 5.27 7.22 -5.87
N LEU A 168 5.43 6.44 -4.82
CA LEU A 168 4.95 5.06 -4.72
C LEU A 168 3.50 5.02 -4.21
N CYS A 169 2.72 4.10 -4.78
CA CYS A 169 1.38 3.75 -4.31
C CYS A 169 1.40 2.31 -3.81
N ILE A 170 1.32 2.15 -2.50
CA ILE A 170 1.33 0.85 -1.82
C ILE A 170 -0.09 0.57 -1.34
N ALA A 171 -0.65 -0.60 -1.64
CA ALA A 171 -1.97 -0.99 -1.15
C ALA A 171 -1.92 -2.29 -0.34
N HIS A 172 -2.72 -2.32 0.72
CA HIS A 172 -2.93 -3.49 1.57
C HIS A 172 -4.38 -3.96 1.42
N LEU A 173 -4.59 -5.16 0.87
CA LEU A 173 -5.94 -5.69 0.58
C LEU A 173 -6.74 -6.07 1.82
N GLY A 174 -6.08 -6.17 2.98
CA GLY A 174 -6.72 -6.63 4.19
C GLY A 174 -7.29 -8.03 4.05
N HIS A 175 -8.51 -8.20 4.53
CA HIS A 175 -9.26 -9.45 4.51
C HIS A 175 -10.25 -9.48 3.33
N LEU A 176 -9.76 -9.28 2.09
CA LEU A 176 -10.59 -9.18 0.90
C LEU A 176 -11.27 -10.51 0.56
N HIS A 177 -12.57 -10.46 0.22
CA HIS A 177 -13.40 -11.64 -0.03
C HIS A 177 -14.03 -11.73 -1.42
N HIS A 178 -13.84 -10.73 -2.27
CA HIS A 178 -14.45 -10.68 -3.61
C HIS A 178 -13.55 -9.98 -4.61
N ARG A 179 -13.80 -10.22 -5.91
CA ARG A 179 -13.17 -9.43 -6.98
C ARG A 179 -13.57 -7.97 -6.86
N LEU A 180 -12.71 -7.10 -7.34
CA LEU A 180 -12.96 -5.66 -7.31
C LEU A 180 -13.93 -5.28 -8.43
N THR A 181 -14.83 -4.35 -8.12
CA THR A 181 -15.67 -3.71 -9.12
C THR A 181 -14.91 -2.60 -9.84
N LYS A 182 -15.49 -2.06 -10.90
CA LYS A 182 -14.89 -0.92 -11.60
C LYS A 182 -14.73 0.28 -10.67
N GLU A 183 -15.71 0.54 -9.83
CA GLU A 183 -15.71 1.64 -8.86
C GLU A 183 -14.55 1.48 -7.87
N HIS A 184 -14.34 0.29 -7.31
CA HIS A 184 -13.19 0.01 -6.44
C HIS A 184 -11.85 0.28 -7.17
N LEU A 185 -11.72 -0.13 -8.44
CA LEU A 185 -10.50 0.08 -9.22
C LEU A 185 -10.27 1.57 -9.53
N ASP A 186 -11.35 2.31 -9.84
CA ASP A 186 -11.28 3.75 -10.09
C ASP A 186 -10.85 4.51 -8.81
N GLU A 187 -11.33 4.10 -7.63
CA GLU A 187 -10.95 4.70 -6.34
C GLU A 187 -9.53 4.32 -5.88
N LEU A 188 -9.10 3.08 -6.15
CA LEU A 188 -7.73 2.64 -5.88
C LEU A 188 -6.71 3.41 -6.73
N GLY A 189 -7.04 3.62 -8.00
CA GLY A 189 -6.11 4.20 -8.96
C GLY A 189 -4.89 3.28 -9.23
N ARG A 190 -3.74 3.89 -9.52
CA ARG A 190 -2.50 3.17 -9.76
C ARG A 190 -1.94 2.61 -8.46
N ILE A 191 -1.63 1.33 -8.45
CA ILE A 191 -0.93 0.65 -7.35
C ILE A 191 0.39 0.08 -7.87
N ASP A 192 1.48 0.43 -7.22
CA ASP A 192 2.83 -0.05 -7.56
C ASP A 192 3.19 -1.32 -6.77
N VAL A 193 2.82 -1.35 -5.48
CA VAL A 193 3.11 -2.45 -4.55
C VAL A 193 1.80 -2.91 -3.91
N LEU A 194 1.54 -4.22 -3.95
CA LEU A 194 0.30 -4.80 -3.45
C LEU A 194 0.58 -5.86 -2.38
N MET A 195 0.08 -5.66 -1.17
CA MET A 195 0.09 -6.65 -0.09
C MET A 195 -1.15 -7.52 -0.19
N VAL A 196 -0.97 -8.85 -0.35
CA VAL A 196 -1.99 -9.79 -0.82
C VAL A 196 -2.14 -10.96 0.13
N PRO A 197 -3.34 -11.22 0.70
CA PRO A 197 -3.57 -12.44 1.48
C PRO A 197 -3.63 -13.67 0.57
N ILE A 198 -2.90 -14.72 0.95
CA ILE A 198 -2.79 -15.96 0.16
C ILE A 198 -3.18 -17.22 0.91
N ASP A 199 -3.90 -17.10 2.02
CA ASP A 199 -4.38 -18.24 2.80
C ASP A 199 -5.31 -19.18 2.00
N GLY A 200 -6.12 -18.61 1.11
CA GLY A 200 -6.99 -19.32 0.19
C GLY A 200 -8.25 -19.92 0.83
N ALA A 201 -8.54 -19.59 2.08
CA ALA A 201 -9.69 -20.11 2.84
C ALA A 201 -10.42 -19.05 3.66
N TYR A 202 -9.74 -18.40 4.62
CA TYR A 202 -10.33 -17.36 5.47
C TYR A 202 -10.60 -16.07 4.70
N THR A 203 -9.71 -15.72 3.77
CA THR A 203 -9.93 -14.66 2.78
C THR A 203 -10.58 -15.25 1.52
N MET A 204 -10.24 -14.81 0.35
CA MET A 204 -10.75 -15.43 -0.90
C MET A 204 -9.78 -16.52 -1.40
N GLY A 205 -10.31 -17.45 -2.19
CA GLY A 205 -9.48 -18.52 -2.80
C GLY A 205 -8.33 -17.95 -3.64
N MET A 206 -7.13 -18.54 -3.54
CA MET A 206 -5.93 -18.07 -4.25
C MET A 206 -6.13 -17.80 -5.76
N PRO A 207 -6.85 -18.65 -6.56
CA PRO A 207 -7.08 -18.34 -7.97
C PRO A 207 -7.87 -17.03 -8.18
N LEU A 208 -8.83 -16.74 -7.30
CA LEU A 208 -9.58 -15.47 -7.33
C LEU A 208 -8.71 -14.28 -6.91
N MET A 209 -7.79 -14.49 -5.99
CA MET A 209 -6.82 -13.47 -5.60
C MET A 209 -5.85 -13.13 -6.74
N VAL A 210 -5.45 -14.13 -7.53
CA VAL A 210 -4.68 -13.92 -8.76
C VAL A 210 -5.48 -13.08 -9.77
N ASP A 211 -6.80 -13.26 -9.86
CA ASP A 211 -7.64 -12.40 -10.69
C ASP A 211 -7.68 -10.95 -10.18
N VAL A 212 -7.67 -10.73 -8.87
CA VAL A 212 -7.55 -9.38 -8.28
C VAL A 212 -6.20 -8.75 -8.62
N ILE A 213 -5.11 -9.51 -8.55
CA ILE A 213 -3.78 -9.02 -8.98
C ILE A 213 -3.81 -8.60 -10.46
N LYS A 214 -4.46 -9.39 -11.32
CA LYS A 214 -4.66 -9.04 -12.74
C LYS A 214 -5.50 -7.77 -12.94
N GLN A 215 -6.50 -7.54 -12.08
CA GLN A 215 -7.31 -6.32 -12.14
C GLN A 215 -6.51 -5.08 -11.77
N ILE A 216 -5.66 -5.16 -10.73
CA ILE A 216 -4.89 -4.03 -10.18
C ILE A 216 -3.62 -3.78 -11.00
N GLN A 217 -2.97 -4.82 -11.54
CA GLN A 217 -1.73 -4.77 -12.31
C GLN A 217 -0.56 -4.09 -11.56
N PRO A 218 -0.24 -4.50 -10.33
CA PRO A 218 0.88 -3.94 -9.59
C PRO A 218 2.22 -4.35 -10.22
N LYS A 219 3.30 -3.67 -9.83
CA LYS A 219 4.68 -4.07 -10.20
C LYS A 219 5.26 -5.07 -9.21
N VAL A 220 4.93 -4.91 -7.93
CA VAL A 220 5.41 -5.76 -6.84
C VAL A 220 4.23 -6.32 -6.07
N VAL A 221 4.28 -7.60 -5.74
CA VAL A 221 3.33 -8.29 -4.86
C VAL A 221 4.08 -8.79 -3.62
N LEU A 222 3.56 -8.46 -2.43
CA LEU A 222 4.04 -8.94 -1.14
C LEU A 222 2.97 -9.88 -0.56
N PRO A 223 3.19 -11.21 -0.61
CA PRO A 223 2.24 -12.17 -0.04
C PRO A 223 2.21 -12.08 1.50
N MET A 224 1.03 -12.25 2.06
CA MET A 224 0.76 -12.26 3.49
C MET A 224 -0.32 -13.28 3.84
N HIS A 225 -0.64 -13.41 5.13
CA HIS A 225 -1.73 -14.25 5.63
C HIS A 225 -1.56 -15.72 5.18
N TYR A 226 -0.39 -16.29 5.47
CA TYR A 226 -0.05 -17.70 5.18
C TYR A 226 0.69 -18.31 6.37
N TRP A 227 0.58 -19.64 6.52
CA TRP A 227 1.13 -20.35 7.67
C TRP A 227 2.39 -21.15 7.34
N GLY A 228 2.84 -21.15 6.09
CA GLY A 228 4.06 -21.88 5.74
C GLY A 228 4.34 -21.98 4.26
N ARG A 229 5.45 -22.62 3.94
CA ARG A 229 6.03 -22.73 2.60
C ARG A 229 5.06 -23.28 1.56
N GLY A 230 4.24 -24.29 1.90
CA GLY A 230 3.35 -24.92 0.92
C GLY A 230 2.28 -23.98 0.33
N GLN A 231 1.87 -22.95 1.07
CA GLN A 231 0.95 -21.93 0.52
C GLN A 231 1.69 -20.99 -0.43
N LEU A 232 2.92 -20.62 -0.11
CA LEU A 232 3.77 -19.82 -1.00
C LEU A 232 4.12 -20.58 -2.28
N ASP A 233 4.49 -21.86 -2.21
CA ASP A 233 4.77 -22.70 -3.40
C ASP A 233 3.54 -22.82 -4.31
N ARG A 234 2.36 -22.98 -3.71
CA ARG A 234 1.10 -22.99 -4.46
C ARG A 234 0.82 -21.63 -5.12
N PHE A 235 1.07 -20.54 -4.41
CA PHE A 235 0.89 -19.20 -4.93
C PHE A 235 1.90 -18.90 -6.06
N GLU A 236 3.16 -19.29 -5.90
CA GLU A 236 4.19 -19.21 -6.94
C GLU A 236 3.75 -19.92 -8.21
N GLY A 237 3.26 -21.16 -8.10
CA GLY A 237 2.72 -21.92 -9.24
C GLY A 237 1.57 -21.22 -9.95
N LEU A 238 0.70 -20.51 -9.21
CA LEU A 238 -0.39 -19.73 -9.81
C LEU A 238 0.12 -18.44 -10.46
N MET A 239 1.12 -17.78 -9.87
CA MET A 239 1.71 -16.55 -10.40
C MET A 239 2.58 -16.81 -11.64
N ALA A 240 3.13 -18.01 -11.80
CA ALA A 240 3.85 -18.42 -13.02
C ALA A 240 2.97 -18.30 -14.26
N ALA A 241 1.63 -18.49 -14.16
CA ALA A 241 0.70 -18.29 -15.26
C ALA A 241 0.57 -16.82 -15.69
N LEU A 242 1.08 -15.88 -14.92
CA LEU A 242 1.18 -14.45 -15.22
C LEU A 242 2.58 -14.06 -15.69
N ASP A 243 3.46 -15.03 -15.91
CA ASP A 243 4.88 -14.79 -16.17
C ASP A 243 5.55 -13.94 -15.09
N ALA A 244 5.11 -14.08 -13.82
CA ALA A 244 5.66 -13.32 -12.71
C ALA A 244 7.00 -13.91 -12.26
N ASP A 245 7.95 -13.04 -11.89
CA ASP A 245 9.15 -13.45 -11.17
C ASP A 245 8.83 -13.66 -9.70
N PHE A 246 9.48 -14.63 -9.05
CA PHE A 246 9.30 -14.92 -7.64
C PHE A 246 10.64 -14.85 -6.90
N ILE A 247 10.74 -13.96 -5.90
CA ILE A 247 11.95 -13.70 -5.12
C ILE A 247 11.73 -14.16 -3.67
N TRP A 248 12.69 -14.91 -3.16
CA TRP A 248 12.75 -15.40 -1.79
C TRP A 248 13.90 -14.72 -1.04
N PRO A 249 13.69 -13.50 -0.48
CA PRO A 249 14.76 -12.84 0.24
C PRO A 249 15.01 -13.54 1.60
N ASP A 250 16.28 -13.67 1.96
CA ASP A 250 16.68 -14.15 3.29
C ASP A 250 16.55 -13.03 4.36
N ARG A 251 15.42 -12.30 4.30
CA ARG A 251 15.16 -11.18 5.22
C ARG A 251 13.69 -10.81 5.22
N ARG A 252 13.27 -10.14 6.30
CA ARG A 252 11.89 -9.68 6.49
C ARG A 252 11.60 -8.31 5.88
N SER A 253 12.58 -7.63 5.32
CA SER A 253 12.43 -6.27 4.80
C SER A 253 12.80 -6.19 3.34
N VAL A 254 12.09 -5.35 2.61
CA VAL A 254 12.41 -4.95 1.25
C VAL A 254 12.47 -3.42 1.18
N GLU A 255 13.46 -2.94 0.46
CA GLU A 255 13.60 -1.54 0.13
C GLU A 255 13.00 -1.30 -1.24
N ILE A 256 12.13 -0.30 -1.35
CA ILE A 256 11.40 0.03 -2.56
C ILE A 256 11.70 1.47 -2.96
N VAL A 257 12.14 1.64 -4.19
CA VAL A 257 12.42 2.93 -4.82
C VAL A 257 11.61 3.00 -6.11
N LYS A 258 10.91 4.09 -6.34
CA LYS A 258 9.99 4.23 -7.49
C LYS A 258 10.68 3.98 -8.83
N GLU A 259 11.88 4.53 -9.00
CA GLU A 259 12.68 4.44 -10.22
C GLU A 259 13.29 3.05 -10.46
N GLN A 260 13.21 2.17 -9.44
CA GLN A 260 13.76 0.81 -9.47
C GLN A 260 12.67 -0.26 -9.46
N LEU A 261 11.43 0.10 -9.66
CA LEU A 261 10.34 -0.87 -9.78
C LEU A 261 10.59 -1.80 -10.98
N PRO A 262 10.31 -3.11 -10.83
CA PRO A 262 10.53 -4.08 -11.90
C PRO A 262 9.60 -3.78 -13.10
N GLU A 263 10.09 -4.07 -14.30
CA GLU A 263 9.26 -4.02 -15.51
C GLU A 263 8.22 -5.15 -15.51
N LYS A 264 8.67 -6.33 -15.08
CA LYS A 264 7.88 -7.54 -14.96
C LYS A 264 7.23 -7.64 -13.58
N LEU A 265 6.02 -8.17 -13.52
CA LEU A 265 5.36 -8.46 -12.24
C LEU A 265 6.28 -9.34 -11.38
N THR A 266 6.59 -8.87 -10.16
CA THR A 266 7.51 -9.56 -9.27
C THR A 266 6.85 -9.80 -7.91
N VAL A 267 6.83 -11.05 -7.48
CA VAL A 267 6.43 -11.44 -6.13
C VAL A 267 7.66 -11.49 -5.22
N ILE A 268 7.61 -10.85 -4.07
CA ILE A 268 8.70 -10.85 -3.09
C ILE A 268 8.17 -11.40 -1.77
N ALA A 269 8.55 -12.61 -1.40
CA ALA A 269 8.07 -13.31 -0.21
C ALA A 269 8.92 -12.94 1.04
N VAL A 270 8.79 -11.69 1.51
CA VAL A 270 9.60 -11.12 2.62
C VAL A 270 9.39 -11.78 3.98
N GLY A 271 8.32 -12.55 4.17
CA GLY A 271 8.09 -13.32 5.41
C GLY A 271 8.88 -14.62 5.50
N GLY A 272 9.50 -15.07 4.39
CA GLY A 272 10.19 -16.36 4.33
C GLY A 272 9.28 -17.54 4.66
N GLU A 273 9.87 -18.63 5.13
CA GLU A 273 9.15 -19.88 5.46
C GLU A 273 8.31 -19.79 6.74
N GLY A 274 8.54 -18.78 7.57
CA GLY A 274 7.92 -18.61 8.90
C GLY A 274 6.91 -17.47 8.95
N GLY A 275 6.14 -17.22 7.90
CA GLY A 275 5.20 -16.10 7.77
C GLY A 275 3.89 -16.21 8.58
N GLY A 276 3.81 -17.08 9.58
CA GLY A 276 2.68 -17.22 10.51
C GLY A 276 2.92 -16.55 11.84
#